data_086c799710594b6cfdabd430502bd3b2
#
_entry.id   086c799710594b6cfdabd430502bd3b2
#
_cell.length_a   1.000
_cell.length_b   1.000
_cell.length_c   1.000
_cell.angle_alpha   90.00
_cell.angle_beta   90.00
_cell.angle_gamma   90.00
#
_symmetry.space_group_name_H-M   'P 1'
#
loop_
_entity.id
_entity.type
_entity.pdbx_description
1 polymer ?
#
loop_
_entity_poly.entity_id
_entity_poly.type
_entity_poly.pdbx_seq_one_letter_code
_entity_poly.pdbx_strand_id
1 'polypeptide(L)'
;MQLAQDIEGWWVEFPNGEPPFFFSPLSKEEYLGKLKQREINSTERHLYTTSIGNLLGWTVDYMPPFQLASGTTMAHARFSKQLRCSLTEAIDTLIKLYPSWWPMVVSPRSWGREQCGDFYCRPLQSFAIDDHIDDHVVVCNIPGNVHLRYIAVVQNSLTKMPNGRLVARHCIMIVDTDANARIREAEGPQDDVQWVLEGGESCIFTEVGENTINVVHDQWAECLSEAHGRELYVDWIRFPIRLERFIAPARMLQG
;
A
#
# COMPACT_ATOMS: atom_id res chain seq x y z
N MET A 1 -20.12 -25.06 5.26
CA MET A 1 -18.92 -25.87 4.88
C MET A 1 -19.01 -26.55 3.51
N GLN A 2 -20.04 -26.34 2.73
CA GLN A 2 -20.24 -27.01 1.41
C GLN A 2 -19.71 -26.19 0.20
N LEU A 3 -19.50 -24.88 0.34
CA LEU A 3 -19.05 -23.98 -0.74
C LEU A 3 -17.54 -24.06 -1.06
N ALA A 4 -16.71 -24.56 -0.14
CA ALA A 4 -15.27 -24.65 -0.34
C ALA A 4 -14.81 -25.89 -1.15
N GLN A 5 -15.73 -26.78 -1.54
CA GLN A 5 -15.36 -27.99 -2.28
C GLN A 5 -15.10 -27.77 -3.77
N ASP A 6 -15.57 -26.65 -4.34
CA ASP A 6 -15.42 -26.34 -5.77
C ASP A 6 -14.52 -25.10 -6.05
N ILE A 7 -13.96 -24.46 -5.01
CA ILE A 7 -13.10 -23.28 -5.17
C ILE A 7 -11.65 -23.70 -4.93
N GLU A 8 -10.79 -23.43 -5.91
CA GLU A 8 -9.34 -23.61 -5.77
C GLU A 8 -8.80 -22.66 -4.69
N GLY A 9 -8.00 -23.19 -3.75
CA GLY A 9 -7.41 -22.40 -2.68
C GLY A 9 -6.92 -23.23 -1.51
N TRP A 10 -6.53 -22.55 -0.44
CA TRP A 10 -6.03 -23.19 0.78
C TRP A 10 -6.29 -22.34 2.03
N TRP A 11 -6.28 -23.00 3.18
CA TRP A 11 -6.35 -22.33 4.47
C TRP A 11 -5.02 -21.67 4.81
N VAL A 12 -5.09 -20.42 5.25
CA VAL A 12 -3.97 -19.64 5.75
C VAL A 12 -4.07 -19.57 7.26
N GLU A 13 -3.10 -20.22 7.91
CA GLU A 13 -2.95 -20.22 9.37
C GLU A 13 -2.07 -19.05 9.81
N PHE A 14 -2.39 -18.45 10.95
CA PHE A 14 -1.58 -17.42 11.59
C PHE A 14 -0.84 -17.93 12.80
N PRO A 15 0.34 -17.34 13.13
CA PRO A 15 0.99 -17.59 14.41
C PRO A 15 0.05 -17.20 15.56
N ASN A 16 0.21 -17.83 16.70
CA ASN A 16 -0.51 -17.49 17.95
C ASN A 16 -1.99 -17.87 18.02
N GLY A 17 -2.48 -18.72 17.11
CA GLY A 17 -3.85 -19.25 17.18
C GLY A 17 -4.93 -18.23 16.76
N GLU A 18 -4.55 -17.19 16.04
CA GLU A 18 -5.50 -16.27 15.42
C GLU A 18 -6.39 -16.99 14.40
N PRO A 19 -7.65 -16.55 14.19
CA PRO A 19 -8.57 -17.20 13.26
C PRO A 19 -7.95 -17.37 11.86
N PRO A 20 -7.92 -18.56 11.29
CA PRO A 20 -7.48 -18.78 9.92
C PRO A 20 -8.48 -18.19 8.91
N PHE A 21 -8.13 -18.12 7.65
CA PHE A 21 -9.04 -17.81 6.56
C PHE A 21 -8.71 -18.64 5.33
N PHE A 22 -9.68 -18.85 4.47
CA PHE A 22 -9.47 -19.53 3.19
C PHE A 22 -9.09 -18.51 2.11
N PHE A 23 -7.94 -18.74 1.46
CA PHE A 23 -7.46 -17.91 0.36
C PHE A 23 -7.71 -18.60 -0.98
N SER A 24 -8.40 -17.91 -1.89
CA SER A 24 -8.51 -18.28 -3.29
C SER A 24 -7.48 -17.49 -4.11
N PRO A 25 -6.55 -18.15 -4.82
CA PRO A 25 -5.51 -17.49 -5.58
C PRO A 25 -6.09 -16.65 -6.74
N LEU A 26 -5.39 -15.59 -7.11
CA LEU A 26 -5.71 -14.78 -8.27
C LEU A 26 -5.17 -15.44 -9.55
N SER A 27 -5.92 -15.41 -10.62
CA SER A 27 -5.35 -15.66 -11.95
C SER A 27 -4.39 -14.52 -12.35
N LYS A 28 -3.51 -14.78 -13.31
CA LYS A 28 -2.60 -13.75 -13.84
C LYS A 28 -3.38 -12.59 -14.46
N GLU A 29 -4.48 -12.89 -15.11
CA GLU A 29 -5.39 -11.91 -15.72
C GLU A 29 -6.05 -11.01 -14.67
N GLU A 30 -6.54 -11.58 -13.57
CA GLU A 30 -7.11 -10.81 -12.45
C GLU A 30 -6.06 -9.90 -11.82
N TYR A 31 -4.85 -10.43 -11.57
CA TYR A 31 -3.74 -9.66 -11.03
C TYR A 31 -3.41 -8.45 -11.92
N LEU A 32 -3.19 -8.68 -13.22
CA LEU A 32 -2.89 -7.61 -14.19
C LEU A 32 -4.05 -6.62 -14.34
N GLY A 33 -5.28 -7.12 -14.29
CA GLY A 33 -6.49 -6.30 -14.30
C GLY A 33 -6.56 -5.33 -13.13
N LYS A 34 -6.24 -5.81 -11.91
CA LYS A 34 -6.18 -4.97 -10.71
C LYS A 34 -5.09 -3.89 -10.82
N LEU A 35 -3.90 -4.24 -11.31
CA LEU A 35 -2.81 -3.27 -11.53
C LEU A 35 -3.22 -2.19 -12.54
N LYS A 36 -3.81 -2.57 -13.66
CA LYS A 36 -4.27 -1.63 -14.68
C LYS A 36 -5.36 -0.69 -14.16
N GLN A 37 -6.34 -1.23 -13.45
CA GLN A 37 -7.41 -0.44 -12.83
C GLN A 37 -6.85 0.60 -11.86
N ARG A 38 -5.83 0.22 -11.09
CA ARG A 38 -5.14 1.14 -10.19
C ARG A 38 -4.46 2.28 -10.94
N GLU A 39 -3.77 2.01 -12.04
CA GLU A 39 -3.10 3.07 -12.83
C GLU A 39 -4.13 4.10 -13.33
N ILE A 40 -5.27 3.63 -13.83
CA ILE A 40 -6.39 4.48 -14.24
C ILE A 40 -6.87 5.32 -13.05
N ASN A 41 -7.20 4.67 -11.93
CA ASN A 41 -7.70 5.34 -10.73
C ASN A 41 -6.70 6.37 -10.18
N SER A 42 -5.40 6.05 -10.16
CA SER A 42 -4.37 6.97 -9.71
C SER A 42 -4.27 8.20 -10.60
N THR A 43 -4.37 8.03 -11.92
CA THR A 43 -4.34 9.13 -12.88
C THR A 43 -5.58 10.02 -12.74
N GLU A 44 -6.76 9.45 -12.63
CA GLU A 44 -8.00 10.18 -12.45
C GLU A 44 -8.04 10.92 -11.11
N ARG A 45 -7.66 10.28 -10.02
CA ARG A 45 -7.62 10.89 -8.68
C ARG A 45 -6.68 12.07 -8.62
N HIS A 46 -5.56 12.03 -9.33
CA HIS A 46 -4.62 13.14 -9.37
C HIS A 46 -5.22 14.44 -9.90
N LEU A 47 -6.21 14.36 -10.78
CA LEU A 47 -6.91 15.54 -11.32
C LEU A 47 -7.71 16.32 -10.26
N TYR A 48 -8.02 15.70 -9.13
CA TYR A 48 -8.84 16.27 -8.05
C TYR A 48 -8.05 16.61 -6.79
N THR A 49 -6.71 16.42 -6.80
CA THR A 49 -5.88 16.82 -5.67
C THR A 49 -5.67 18.33 -5.63
N THR A 50 -5.66 18.89 -4.43
CA THR A 50 -5.37 20.29 -4.17
C THR A 50 -4.07 20.39 -3.38
N SER A 51 -3.16 21.26 -3.83
CA SER A 51 -1.93 21.51 -3.08
C SER A 51 -2.25 22.28 -1.81
N ILE A 52 -1.80 21.75 -0.67
CA ILE A 52 -1.94 22.40 0.65
C ILE A 52 -0.66 23.10 1.10
N GLY A 53 0.42 22.97 0.32
CA GLY A 53 1.68 23.65 0.58
C GLY A 53 2.88 22.73 0.64
N ASN A 54 3.86 23.16 1.42
CA ASN A 54 5.15 22.48 1.53
C ASN A 54 5.46 22.19 2.99
N LEU A 55 5.85 20.95 3.28
CA LEU A 55 6.28 20.53 4.61
C LEU A 55 7.68 19.90 4.52
N LEU A 56 8.67 20.49 5.15
CA LEU A 56 10.07 20.04 5.13
C LEU A 56 10.60 19.81 3.70
N GLY A 57 10.17 20.66 2.76
CA GLY A 57 10.54 20.57 1.35
C GLY A 57 9.72 19.56 0.54
N TRP A 58 8.81 18.79 1.15
CA TRP A 58 7.84 17.97 0.44
C TRP A 58 6.64 18.81 0.01
N THR A 59 6.32 18.80 -1.26
CA THR A 59 5.03 19.28 -1.76
C THR A 59 3.96 18.29 -1.32
N VAL A 60 2.89 18.80 -0.72
CA VAL A 60 1.79 18.01 -0.19
C VAL A 60 0.52 18.38 -0.92
N ASP A 61 -0.03 17.41 -1.62
CA ASP A 61 -1.31 17.50 -2.29
C ASP A 61 -2.27 16.49 -1.64
N TYR A 62 -3.51 16.89 -1.40
CA TYR A 62 -4.52 15.98 -0.90
C TYR A 62 -5.82 16.13 -1.68
N MET A 63 -6.58 15.07 -1.69
CA MET A 63 -7.95 15.09 -2.16
C MET A 63 -8.88 15.06 -0.94
N PRO A 64 -9.84 16.00 -0.82
CA PRO A 64 -10.85 15.91 0.23
C PRO A 64 -11.49 14.52 0.24
N PRO A 65 -11.81 13.95 1.42
CA PRO A 65 -12.47 12.65 1.48
C PRO A 65 -13.71 12.60 0.58
N PHE A 66 -13.83 11.57 -0.23
CA PHE A 66 -14.89 11.41 -1.22
C PHE A 66 -15.53 10.03 -1.12
N GLN A 67 -16.77 9.91 -1.55
CA GLN A 67 -17.47 8.64 -1.55
C GLN A 67 -17.34 7.94 -2.90
N LEU A 68 -17.01 6.64 -2.85
CA LEU A 68 -17.12 5.74 -3.98
C LEU A 68 -18.59 5.39 -4.26
N ALA A 69 -18.84 4.83 -5.43
CA ALA A 69 -20.19 4.34 -5.78
C ALA A 69 -20.68 3.25 -4.82
N SER A 70 -19.78 2.53 -4.15
CA SER A 70 -20.08 1.56 -3.08
C SER A 70 -20.55 2.21 -1.77
N GLY A 71 -20.48 3.52 -1.63
CA GLY A 71 -20.73 4.24 -0.39
C GLY A 71 -19.51 4.35 0.54
N THR A 72 -18.39 3.70 0.19
CA THR A 72 -17.13 3.78 0.95
C THR A 72 -16.53 5.17 0.83
N THR A 73 -16.15 5.78 1.95
CA THR A 73 -15.43 7.06 1.96
C THR A 73 -13.93 6.81 1.84
N MET A 74 -13.29 7.50 0.92
CA MET A 74 -11.85 7.37 0.64
C MET A 74 -11.11 8.66 0.95
N ALA A 75 -9.89 8.53 1.46
CA ALA A 75 -8.90 9.59 1.55
C ALA A 75 -7.73 9.31 0.60
N HIS A 76 -7.14 10.35 0.03
CA HIS A 76 -5.97 10.25 -0.84
C HIS A 76 -5.04 11.43 -0.62
N ALA A 77 -3.74 11.18 -0.49
CA ALA A 77 -2.70 12.19 -0.44
C ALA A 77 -1.53 11.82 -1.35
N ARG A 78 -0.90 12.85 -1.90
CA ARG A 78 0.33 12.76 -2.69
C ARG A 78 1.40 13.64 -2.08
N PHE A 79 2.60 13.10 -2.02
CA PHE A 79 3.80 13.78 -1.53
C PHE A 79 4.87 13.71 -2.61
N SER A 80 5.51 14.83 -2.92
CA SER A 80 6.57 14.85 -3.91
C SER A 80 7.75 15.71 -3.49
N LYS A 81 8.97 15.22 -3.78
CA LYS A 81 10.22 15.93 -3.50
C LYS A 81 11.34 15.45 -4.38
N GLN A 82 12.27 16.33 -4.72
CA GLN A 82 13.57 15.94 -5.26
C GLN A 82 14.55 15.66 -4.13
N LEU A 83 15.18 14.49 -4.15
CA LEU A 83 16.18 14.07 -3.18
C LEU A 83 17.53 13.93 -3.85
N ARG A 84 18.57 14.31 -3.13
CA ARG A 84 19.95 14.20 -3.61
C ARG A 84 20.57 12.87 -3.17
N CYS A 85 20.30 11.82 -3.90
CA CYS A 85 20.89 10.49 -3.82
C CYS A 85 20.79 9.83 -5.19
N SER A 86 21.56 8.78 -5.43
CA SER A 86 21.39 7.97 -6.63
C SER A 86 20.17 7.07 -6.50
N LEU A 87 19.59 6.67 -7.64
CA LEU A 87 18.46 5.73 -7.65
C LEU A 87 18.86 4.37 -7.05
N THR A 88 20.09 3.91 -7.32
CA THR A 88 20.61 2.65 -6.80
C THR A 88 20.69 2.67 -5.26
N GLU A 89 21.25 3.73 -4.67
CA GLU A 89 21.29 3.88 -3.21
C GLU A 89 19.91 3.89 -2.58
N ALA A 90 18.95 4.56 -3.23
CA ALA A 90 17.57 4.60 -2.76
C ALA A 90 16.94 3.21 -2.76
N ILE A 91 17.07 2.46 -3.86
CA ILE A 91 16.53 1.09 -4.01
C ILE A 91 17.17 0.15 -2.98
N ASP A 92 18.51 0.14 -2.86
CA ASP A 92 19.24 -0.71 -1.92
C ASP A 92 18.82 -0.45 -0.47
N THR A 93 18.57 0.81 -0.16
CA THR A 93 18.10 1.21 1.17
C THR A 93 16.67 0.73 1.43
N LEU A 94 15.78 0.89 0.45
CA LEU A 94 14.40 0.42 0.55
C LEU A 94 14.31 -1.09 0.73
N ILE A 95 15.05 -1.86 -0.05
CA ILE A 95 15.07 -3.33 0.08
C ILE A 95 15.48 -3.77 1.48
N LYS A 96 16.47 -3.10 2.09
CA LYS A 96 16.93 -3.40 3.44
C LYS A 96 15.92 -3.04 4.53
N LEU A 97 15.12 -2.01 4.29
CA LEU A 97 14.17 -1.48 5.28
C LEU A 97 12.78 -2.07 5.13
N TYR A 98 12.49 -2.69 4.00
CA TYR A 98 11.18 -3.18 3.60
C TYR A 98 10.42 -3.93 4.70
N PRO A 99 11.00 -4.88 5.44
CA PRO A 99 10.26 -5.61 6.47
C PRO A 99 9.78 -4.76 7.64
N SER A 100 10.44 -3.62 7.91
CA SER A 100 10.14 -2.76 9.06
C SER A 100 9.19 -1.59 8.72
N TRP A 101 8.86 -1.39 7.44
CA TRP A 101 8.09 -0.23 6.97
C TRP A 101 6.63 -0.52 6.69
N TRP A 102 6.35 -1.78 6.42
CA TRP A 102 5.07 -2.28 5.96
C TRP A 102 3.84 -1.87 6.79
N PRO A 103 3.87 -1.81 8.14
CA PRO A 103 2.67 -1.56 8.93
C PRO A 103 2.11 -0.14 8.84
N MET A 104 2.82 0.79 8.19
CA MET A 104 2.41 2.21 8.19
C MET A 104 1.24 2.54 7.26
N VAL A 105 0.90 1.61 6.37
CA VAL A 105 0.03 1.90 5.23
C VAL A 105 -1.44 2.05 5.62
N VAL A 106 -1.95 1.28 6.56
CA VAL A 106 -3.41 1.08 6.69
C VAL A 106 -3.97 1.20 8.10
N SER A 107 -3.13 1.39 9.12
CA SER A 107 -3.61 1.38 10.50
C SER A 107 -3.92 2.79 11.04
N PRO A 108 -5.16 3.25 10.96
CA PRO A 108 -5.55 4.49 11.62
C PRO A 108 -5.52 4.30 13.12
N ARG A 109 -4.80 5.16 13.82
CA ARG A 109 -4.77 5.17 15.30
C ARG A 109 -6.13 5.43 15.92
N SER A 110 -7.04 6.06 15.18
CA SER A 110 -8.32 6.56 15.63
C SER A 110 -9.46 5.55 15.68
N TRP A 111 -9.22 4.30 15.27
CA TRP A 111 -10.29 3.29 15.32
C TRP A 111 -10.60 2.77 16.75
N GLY A 112 -10.12 3.45 17.79
CA GLY A 112 -10.27 3.01 19.17
C GLY A 112 -9.58 1.67 19.44
N ARG A 113 -8.60 1.34 18.60
CA ARG A 113 -7.94 0.05 18.53
C ARG A 113 -6.62 0.10 19.27
N GLU A 114 -6.41 -0.86 20.13
CA GLU A 114 -5.10 -1.12 20.73
C GLU A 114 -4.37 -2.17 19.91
N GLN A 115 -3.20 -1.84 19.40
CA GLN A 115 -2.32 -2.82 18.77
C GLN A 115 -1.60 -3.62 19.86
N CYS A 116 -1.72 -4.93 19.80
CA CYS A 116 -1.03 -5.85 20.72
C CYS A 116 -0.26 -6.89 19.92
N GLY A 117 1.03 -6.72 19.82
CA GLY A 117 1.93 -7.64 19.12
C GLY A 117 2.49 -7.09 17.82
N ASP A 118 3.30 -7.92 17.20
CA ASP A 118 4.01 -7.56 15.99
C ASP A 118 3.12 -7.75 14.76
N PHE A 119 3.33 -6.88 13.78
CA PHE A 119 2.76 -7.01 12.47
C PHE A 119 3.20 -8.31 11.79
N TYR A 120 2.26 -8.98 11.15
CA TYR A 120 2.50 -10.21 10.42
C TYR A 120 2.20 -9.99 8.93
N CYS A 121 3.15 -10.35 8.08
CA CYS A 121 2.99 -10.35 6.63
C CYS A 121 3.53 -11.65 6.06
N ARG A 122 2.75 -12.29 5.21
CA ARG A 122 3.11 -13.57 4.58
C ARG A 122 2.80 -13.55 3.09
N PRO A 123 3.75 -13.93 2.23
CA PRO A 123 3.48 -14.20 0.84
C PRO A 123 2.51 -15.38 0.67
N LEU A 124 1.51 -15.21 -0.18
CA LEU A 124 0.51 -16.21 -0.54
C LEU A 124 0.73 -16.75 -1.94
N GLN A 125 1.09 -15.87 -2.87
CA GLN A 125 1.21 -16.20 -4.28
C GLN A 125 2.26 -15.28 -4.93
N SER A 126 3.01 -15.79 -5.92
CA SER A 126 3.98 -15.01 -6.70
C SER A 126 3.65 -15.10 -8.19
N PHE A 127 3.97 -14.04 -8.92
CA PHE A 127 3.81 -13.96 -10.36
C PHE A 127 5.15 -13.67 -11.03
N ALA A 128 5.39 -14.31 -12.16
CA ALA A 128 6.47 -13.94 -13.07
C ALA A 128 5.88 -13.04 -14.16
N ILE A 129 6.26 -11.77 -14.14
CA ILE A 129 5.80 -10.75 -15.09
C ILE A 129 7.04 -10.09 -15.70
N ASP A 130 7.07 -9.97 -17.03
CA ASP A 130 8.16 -9.31 -17.73
C ASP A 130 8.27 -7.84 -17.27
N ASP A 131 9.48 -7.33 -17.19
CA ASP A 131 9.82 -5.97 -16.72
C ASP A 131 9.53 -5.68 -15.23
N HIS A 132 9.07 -6.68 -14.46
CA HIS A 132 8.93 -6.56 -13.02
C HIS A 132 10.06 -7.29 -12.29
N ILE A 133 10.43 -6.80 -11.12
CA ILE A 133 11.48 -7.40 -10.27
C ILE A 133 10.85 -8.47 -9.38
N ASP A 134 9.71 -8.14 -8.79
CA ASP A 134 9.05 -8.98 -7.80
C ASP A 134 7.57 -8.61 -7.72
N ASP A 135 6.72 -9.61 -7.92
CA ASP A 135 5.27 -9.48 -7.91
C ASP A 135 4.66 -10.60 -7.08
N HIS A 136 3.94 -10.22 -6.04
CA HIS A 136 3.28 -11.22 -5.21
C HIS A 136 2.01 -10.70 -4.53
N VAL A 137 1.20 -11.66 -4.10
CA VAL A 137 0.06 -11.42 -3.22
C VAL A 137 0.49 -11.77 -1.80
N VAL A 138 0.19 -10.92 -0.86
CA VAL A 138 0.47 -11.13 0.55
C VAL A 138 -0.81 -11.03 1.36
N VAL A 139 -0.86 -11.70 2.50
CA VAL A 139 -1.77 -11.37 3.57
C VAL A 139 -1.03 -10.61 4.64
N CYS A 140 -1.65 -9.57 5.13
CA CYS A 140 -1.18 -8.79 6.26
C CYS A 140 -2.18 -8.90 7.41
N ASN A 141 -1.67 -9.07 8.62
CA ASN A 141 -2.45 -9.08 9.83
C ASN A 141 -1.79 -8.17 10.86
N ILE A 142 -2.55 -7.23 11.38
CA ILE A 142 -2.11 -6.29 12.40
C ILE A 142 -2.84 -6.67 13.69
N PRO A 143 -2.17 -7.33 14.65
CA PRO A 143 -2.80 -7.79 15.89
C PRO A 143 -3.33 -6.63 16.73
N GLY A 144 -4.42 -6.87 17.46
CA GLY A 144 -5.05 -5.89 18.35
C GLY A 144 -6.24 -6.50 19.06
N ASN A 145 -6.95 -5.68 19.84
CA ASN A 145 -8.27 -6.05 20.37
C ASN A 145 -9.26 -6.47 19.27
N VAL A 146 -9.06 -5.94 18.06
CA VAL A 146 -9.60 -6.41 16.80
C VAL A 146 -8.42 -6.54 15.83
N HIS A 147 -8.25 -7.68 15.20
CA HIS A 147 -7.22 -7.90 14.18
C HIS A 147 -7.61 -7.20 12.89
N LEU A 148 -6.73 -6.34 12.36
CA LEU A 148 -6.94 -5.80 11.01
C LEU A 148 -6.26 -6.69 10.00
N ARG A 149 -7.02 -7.16 9.02
CA ARG A 149 -6.53 -8.01 7.94
C ARG A 149 -6.77 -7.40 6.58
N TYR A 150 -5.87 -7.66 5.68
CA TYR A 150 -6.04 -7.35 4.27
C TYR A 150 -5.17 -8.27 3.42
N ILE A 151 -5.64 -8.51 2.21
CA ILE A 151 -4.87 -9.13 1.14
C ILE A 151 -4.35 -8.00 0.27
N ALA A 152 -3.08 -8.01 -0.07
CA ALA A 152 -2.48 -6.98 -0.92
C ALA A 152 -1.64 -7.57 -2.04
N VAL A 153 -1.68 -6.91 -3.17
CA VAL A 153 -0.73 -7.07 -4.26
C VAL A 153 0.47 -6.19 -3.97
N VAL A 154 1.66 -6.75 -4.10
CA VAL A 154 2.93 -6.04 -4.07
C VAL A 154 3.56 -6.11 -5.43
N GLN A 155 3.96 -4.96 -5.95
CA GLN A 155 4.63 -4.84 -7.24
C GLN A 155 5.90 -4.03 -7.09
N ASN A 156 7.01 -4.56 -7.57
CA ASN A 156 8.28 -3.85 -7.71
C ASN A 156 8.74 -3.90 -9.17
N SER A 157 9.01 -2.74 -9.75
CA SER A 157 9.51 -2.67 -11.13
C SER A 157 10.63 -1.65 -11.28
N LEU A 158 11.51 -1.91 -12.24
CA LEU A 158 12.57 -1.00 -12.66
C LEU A 158 12.52 -0.89 -14.18
N THR A 159 12.15 0.27 -14.68
CA THR A 159 11.94 0.51 -16.11
C THR A 159 12.91 1.56 -16.62
N LYS A 160 13.48 1.33 -17.81
CA LYS A 160 14.30 2.31 -18.50
C LYS A 160 13.42 3.12 -19.44
N MET A 161 13.37 4.42 -19.23
CA MET A 161 12.63 5.36 -20.08
C MET A 161 13.31 5.55 -21.45
N PRO A 162 12.60 6.02 -22.50
CA PRO A 162 13.18 6.28 -23.81
C PRO A 162 14.37 7.24 -23.82
N ASN A 163 14.43 8.16 -22.83
CA ASN A 163 15.55 9.09 -22.64
C ASN A 163 16.74 8.47 -21.86
N GLY A 164 16.71 7.17 -21.62
CA GLY A 164 17.75 6.42 -20.92
C GLY A 164 17.67 6.46 -19.39
N ARG A 165 16.83 7.31 -18.79
CA ARG A 165 16.65 7.41 -17.33
C ARG A 165 15.94 6.20 -16.77
N LEU A 166 16.28 5.84 -15.55
CA LEU A 166 15.63 4.75 -14.81
C LEU A 166 14.48 5.27 -13.95
N VAL A 167 13.43 4.47 -13.87
CA VAL A 167 12.29 4.68 -12.98
C VAL A 167 12.04 3.41 -12.19
N ALA A 168 12.18 3.49 -10.89
CA ALA A 168 11.79 2.43 -9.98
C ALA A 168 10.38 2.71 -9.42
N ARG A 169 9.56 1.67 -9.34
CA ARG A 169 8.22 1.74 -8.73
C ARG A 169 8.07 0.66 -7.68
N HIS A 170 7.54 1.07 -6.56
CA HIS A 170 7.05 0.20 -5.51
C HIS A 170 5.57 0.48 -5.31
N CYS A 171 4.76 -0.55 -5.30
CA CYS A 171 3.33 -0.43 -5.10
C CYS A 171 2.82 -1.53 -4.19
N ILE A 172 1.98 -1.13 -3.27
CA ILE A 172 1.16 -2.01 -2.45
C ILE A 172 -0.28 -1.61 -2.66
N MET A 173 -1.12 -2.56 -2.98
CA MET A 173 -2.54 -2.30 -3.19
C MET A 173 -3.36 -3.39 -2.52
N ILE A 174 -4.26 -2.99 -1.64
CA ILE A 174 -5.25 -3.89 -1.07
C ILE A 174 -6.16 -4.36 -2.19
N VAL A 175 -6.36 -5.66 -2.24
CA VAL A 175 -7.20 -6.30 -3.23
C VAL A 175 -8.20 -7.22 -2.57
N ASP A 176 -9.41 -7.17 -3.08
CA ASP A 176 -10.42 -8.18 -2.81
C ASP A 176 -10.90 -8.75 -4.13
N THR A 177 -11.05 -10.07 -4.18
CA THR A 177 -11.63 -10.74 -5.33
C THR A 177 -13.02 -11.24 -4.98
N ASP A 178 -13.89 -11.39 -5.98
CA ASP A 178 -15.22 -11.93 -5.78
C ASP A 178 -15.20 -13.32 -5.12
N ALA A 179 -14.16 -14.12 -5.41
CA ALA A 179 -13.97 -15.43 -4.81
C ALA A 179 -13.67 -15.31 -3.31
N ASN A 180 -12.67 -14.50 -2.94
CA ASN A 180 -12.30 -14.29 -1.53
C ASN A 180 -13.42 -13.60 -0.74
N ALA A 181 -14.13 -12.64 -1.34
CA ALA A 181 -15.28 -11.98 -0.71
C ALA A 181 -16.41 -12.98 -0.39
N ARG A 182 -16.81 -13.81 -1.37
CA ARG A 182 -17.84 -14.84 -1.18
C ARG A 182 -17.46 -15.88 -0.13
N ILE A 183 -16.19 -16.26 -0.06
CA ILE A 183 -15.71 -17.21 0.95
C ILE A 183 -15.85 -16.59 2.34
N ARG A 184 -15.37 -15.38 2.56
CA ARG A 184 -15.52 -14.68 3.84
C ARG A 184 -16.97 -14.50 4.25
N GLU A 185 -17.84 -14.15 3.30
CA GLU A 185 -19.27 -14.05 3.55
C GLU A 185 -19.88 -15.39 3.97
N ALA A 186 -19.46 -16.49 3.35
CA ALA A 186 -19.92 -17.83 3.69
C ALA A 186 -19.36 -18.35 5.03
N GLU A 187 -18.15 -17.93 5.43
CA GLU A 187 -17.58 -18.23 6.74
C GLU A 187 -18.31 -17.49 7.87
N GLY A 188 -18.97 -16.38 7.54
CA GLY A 188 -19.65 -15.52 8.49
C GLY A 188 -18.73 -14.54 9.22
N PRO A 189 -19.29 -13.64 10.03
CA PRO A 189 -18.51 -12.64 10.73
C PRO A 189 -17.59 -13.27 11.78
N GLN A 190 -16.38 -12.75 11.85
CA GLN A 190 -15.42 -13.04 12.91
C GLN A 190 -15.37 -11.77 13.78
N ASP A 191 -15.87 -11.84 15.02
CA ASP A 191 -16.04 -10.66 15.88
C ASP A 191 -14.72 -9.95 16.24
N ASP A 192 -13.61 -10.69 16.17
CA ASP A 192 -12.25 -10.23 16.47
C ASP A 192 -11.42 -9.88 15.22
N VAL A 193 -12.00 -9.96 14.01
CA VAL A 193 -11.30 -9.67 12.76
C VAL A 193 -12.05 -8.64 11.93
N GLN A 194 -11.38 -7.57 11.58
CA GLN A 194 -11.86 -6.58 10.62
C GLN A 194 -11.03 -6.64 9.33
N TRP A 195 -11.71 -6.90 8.21
CA TRP A 195 -11.10 -6.85 6.90
C TRP A 195 -11.09 -5.42 6.36
N VAL A 196 -9.92 -4.98 5.90
CA VAL A 196 -9.76 -3.74 5.12
C VAL A 196 -9.79 -4.14 3.66
N LEU A 197 -10.69 -3.54 2.90
CA LEU A 197 -11.00 -3.97 1.53
C LEU A 197 -10.48 -2.99 0.47
N GLU A 198 -10.15 -1.76 0.84
CA GLU A 198 -9.71 -0.73 -0.09
C GLU A 198 -8.58 0.12 0.54
N GLY A 199 -7.49 0.28 -0.19
CA GLY A 199 -6.38 1.11 0.21
C GLY A 199 -5.09 0.73 -0.50
N GLY A 200 -4.04 1.50 -0.24
CA GLY A 200 -2.71 1.20 -0.76
C GLY A 200 -1.77 2.38 -0.77
N GLU A 201 -0.61 2.13 -1.30
CA GLU A 201 0.42 3.14 -1.54
C GLU A 201 1.17 2.87 -2.84
N SER A 202 1.80 3.92 -3.34
CA SER A 202 2.69 3.84 -4.48
C SER A 202 3.85 4.80 -4.29
N CYS A 203 5.06 4.31 -4.43
CA CYS A 203 6.25 5.13 -4.42
C CYS A 203 6.97 5.02 -5.77
N ILE A 204 7.18 6.16 -6.43
CA ILE A 204 7.84 6.26 -7.72
C ILE A 204 9.11 7.05 -7.53
N PHE A 205 10.23 6.46 -7.92
CA PHE A 205 11.55 7.07 -7.90
C PHE A 205 12.01 7.26 -9.34
N THR A 206 12.15 8.51 -9.78
CA THR A 206 12.59 8.83 -11.13
C THR A 206 13.98 9.45 -11.08
N GLU A 207 14.93 8.87 -11.77
CA GLU A 207 16.24 9.45 -11.97
C GLU A 207 16.13 10.75 -12.76
N VAL A 208 16.59 11.88 -12.19
CA VAL A 208 16.57 13.19 -12.85
C VAL A 208 17.98 13.75 -13.06
N GLY A 209 18.97 13.20 -12.41
CA GLY A 209 20.38 13.49 -12.53
C GLY A 209 21.21 12.38 -11.94
N GLU A 210 22.53 12.42 -12.08
CA GLU A 210 23.46 11.37 -11.64
C GLU A 210 23.29 11.03 -10.13
N ASN A 211 23.08 12.07 -9.31
CA ASN A 211 22.88 11.94 -7.85
C ASN A 211 21.60 12.66 -7.41
N THR A 212 20.56 12.58 -8.21
CA THR A 212 19.28 13.24 -7.91
C THR A 212 18.13 12.41 -8.44
N ILE A 213 17.17 12.15 -7.57
CA ILE A 213 15.94 11.47 -7.91
C ILE A 213 14.74 12.37 -7.59
N ASN A 214 13.67 12.23 -8.37
CA ASN A 214 12.37 12.76 -8.00
C ASN A 214 11.56 11.63 -7.37
N VAL A 215 11.05 11.86 -6.17
CA VAL A 215 10.21 10.91 -5.43
C VAL A 215 8.79 11.40 -5.45
N VAL A 216 7.86 10.53 -5.83
CA VAL A 216 6.42 10.75 -5.72
C VAL A 216 5.85 9.59 -4.92
N HIS A 217 5.21 9.91 -3.81
CA HIS A 217 4.54 8.95 -2.95
C HIS A 217 3.05 9.27 -2.90
N ASP A 218 2.23 8.33 -3.34
CA ASP A 218 0.78 8.36 -3.25
C ASP A 218 0.32 7.38 -2.18
N GLN A 219 -0.64 7.81 -1.37
CA GLN A 219 -1.28 6.95 -0.38
C GLN A 219 -2.78 7.19 -0.37
N TRP A 220 -3.55 6.11 -0.31
CA TRP A 220 -5.01 6.16 -0.24
C TRP A 220 -5.54 5.05 0.67
N ALA A 221 -6.62 5.32 1.35
CA ALA A 221 -7.29 4.33 2.17
C ALA A 221 -8.77 4.66 2.38
N GLU A 222 -9.52 3.63 2.68
CA GLU A 222 -10.86 3.74 3.24
C GLU A 222 -10.82 4.48 4.58
N CYS A 223 -11.79 5.36 4.80
CA CYS A 223 -11.95 6.07 6.06
C CYS A 223 -13.40 6.08 6.53
N LEU A 224 -13.59 6.10 7.87
CA LEU A 224 -14.89 6.02 8.51
C LEU A 224 -15.68 7.34 8.42
N SER A 225 -14.95 8.45 8.26
CA SER A 225 -15.51 9.80 8.22
C SER A 225 -14.51 10.78 7.64
N GLU A 226 -14.96 12.00 7.34
CA GLU A 226 -14.08 13.08 6.91
C GLU A 226 -13.02 13.42 7.98
N ALA A 227 -13.40 13.40 9.26
CA ALA A 227 -12.46 13.63 10.36
C ALA A 227 -11.36 12.57 10.39
N HIS A 228 -11.74 11.30 10.24
CA HIS A 228 -10.80 10.19 10.13
C HIS A 228 -9.86 10.36 8.93
N GLY A 229 -10.37 10.74 7.75
CA GLY A 229 -9.54 11.02 6.58
C GLY A 229 -8.49 12.11 6.85
N ARG A 230 -8.82 13.15 7.61
CA ARG A 230 -7.86 14.20 8.00
C ARG A 230 -6.76 13.68 8.93
N GLU A 231 -7.08 12.77 9.84
CA GLU A 231 -6.07 12.13 10.71
C GLU A 231 -5.11 11.26 9.90
N LEU A 232 -5.62 10.53 8.89
CA LEU A 232 -4.78 9.75 7.98
C LEU A 232 -3.72 10.62 7.28
N TYR A 233 -4.06 11.82 6.83
CA TYR A 233 -3.08 12.72 6.19
C TYR A 233 -1.92 13.09 7.12
N VAL A 234 -2.20 13.27 8.41
CA VAL A 234 -1.17 13.56 9.42
C VAL A 234 -0.26 12.36 9.64
N ASP A 235 -0.80 11.17 9.60
CA ASP A 235 0.01 9.96 9.75
C ASP A 235 0.81 9.65 8.47
N TRP A 236 0.22 9.83 7.30
CA TRP A 236 0.86 9.53 6.03
C TRP A 236 2.07 10.40 5.71
N ILE A 237 2.08 11.67 6.11
CA ILE A 237 3.25 12.55 5.89
C ILE A 237 4.51 12.03 6.61
N ARG A 238 4.36 11.19 7.61
CA ARG A 238 5.50 10.59 8.34
C ARG A 238 6.30 9.65 7.45
N PHE A 239 5.63 8.97 6.49
CA PHE A 239 6.31 8.06 5.59
C PHE A 239 7.36 8.77 4.73
N PRO A 240 7.03 9.78 3.89
CA PRO A 240 8.02 10.47 3.08
C PRO A 240 9.14 11.14 3.90
N ILE A 241 8.84 11.65 5.09
CA ILE A 241 9.86 12.23 5.98
C ILE A 241 10.84 11.13 6.46
N ARG A 242 10.34 9.96 6.84
CA ARG A 242 11.18 8.83 7.22
C ARG A 242 11.97 8.30 6.04
N LEU A 243 11.33 8.16 4.87
CA LEU A 243 11.96 7.75 3.63
C LEU A 243 13.18 8.62 3.34
N GLU A 244 13.03 9.95 3.33
CA GLU A 244 14.14 10.89 3.13
C GLU A 244 15.26 10.70 4.14
N ARG A 245 14.90 10.51 5.41
CA ARG A 245 15.88 10.29 6.48
C ARG A 245 16.75 9.05 6.24
N PHE A 246 16.23 8.04 5.57
CA PHE A 246 16.96 6.81 5.30
C PHE A 246 17.76 6.88 4.01
N ILE A 247 17.18 7.41 2.92
CA ILE A 247 17.85 7.42 1.61
C ILE A 247 18.72 8.65 1.37
N ALA A 248 18.53 9.74 2.12
CA ALA A 248 19.29 10.97 2.01
C ALA A 248 19.60 11.62 3.38
N PRO A 249 20.17 10.89 4.36
CA PRO A 249 20.27 11.36 5.75
C PRO A 249 21.12 12.61 5.94
N ALA A 250 22.14 12.82 5.12
CA ALA A 250 23.12 13.90 5.31
C ALA A 250 22.60 15.31 5.01
N ARG A 251 21.36 15.48 4.57
CA ARG A 251 20.87 16.73 3.97
C ARG A 251 19.60 17.32 4.58
N MET A 252 18.96 16.61 5.51
CA MET A 252 17.84 17.16 6.27
C MET A 252 18.22 18.35 7.17
N LEU A 253 19.54 18.50 7.45
CA LEU A 253 20.07 19.54 8.35
C LEU A 253 20.62 20.78 7.60
N GLN A 254 20.53 20.83 6.28
CA GLN A 254 21.05 21.94 5.45
C GLN A 254 19.96 22.76 4.74
N GLY A 255 18.72 22.55 5.10
CA GLY A 255 17.56 23.29 4.56
C GLY A 255 17.11 24.44 5.42
#